data_62bc6d4e322970c50c1139a976bd76f3
#
_entry.id   62bc6d4e322970c50c1139a976bd76f3
#
_cell.length_a   1.000
_cell.length_b   1.000
_cell.length_c   1.000
_cell.angle_alpha   90.00
_cell.angle_beta   90.00
_cell.angle_gamma   90.00
#
_symmetry.space_group_name_H-M   'P 1'
#
loop_
_entity.id
_entity.type
_entity.pdbx_description
1 polymer ?
#
loop_
_entity_poly.entity_id
_entity_poly.type
_entity_poly.pdbx_seq_one_letter_code
_entity_poly.pdbx_strand_id
1 'polypeptide(L)'
;MAVYIAPNATVVGDVVLGNDVSVWYGAVLRGDSGAIVVGEGTNIQDNCVIHEKTTIGKFCTVGHGAIVHGCTVGDHCMIGMGAIVLNGAVLGDNCLVGAGAVVTGKTCAEPGSVLLGSPAKVVKMLPEGTLASGKEETAHHIE
;
A
#
# COMPACT_ATOMS: atom_id res chain seq x y z
N MET A 1 0.53 -6.40 18.05
CA MET A 1 -0.91 -6.23 18.28
C MET A 1 -1.31 -4.76 18.33
N ALA A 2 -0.37 -3.92 18.69
CA ALA A 2 -0.66 -2.50 18.75
C ALA A 2 -0.65 -1.88 17.36
N VAL A 3 -1.65 -1.05 17.10
CA VAL A 3 -1.66 -0.17 15.93
C VAL A 3 -0.94 1.11 16.32
N TYR A 4 -0.02 1.56 15.50
CA TYR A 4 0.65 2.84 15.70
C TYR A 4 0.10 3.87 14.72
N ILE A 5 -0.36 4.99 15.23
CA ILE A 5 -0.80 6.14 14.43
C ILE A 5 -0.02 7.36 14.89
N ALA A 6 0.81 7.92 14.01
CA ALA A 6 1.61 9.10 14.33
C ALA A 6 0.72 10.27 14.74
N PRO A 7 1.18 11.15 15.65
CA PRO A 7 0.35 12.24 16.20
C PRO A 7 -0.25 13.17 15.15
N ASN A 8 0.43 13.38 14.03
CA ASN A 8 -0.06 14.27 12.98
C ASN A 8 -0.64 13.52 11.77
N ALA A 9 -0.82 12.21 11.86
CA ALA A 9 -1.56 11.47 10.86
C ALA A 9 -3.07 11.71 11.05
N THR A 10 -3.81 11.63 9.95
CA THR A 10 -5.26 11.81 9.97
C THR A 10 -5.91 10.50 9.52
N VAL A 11 -6.73 9.93 10.40
CA VAL A 11 -7.47 8.71 10.09
C VAL A 11 -8.94 9.00 10.39
N VAL A 12 -9.76 9.12 9.36
CA VAL A 12 -11.16 9.52 9.51
C VAL A 12 -12.08 8.62 8.68
N GLY A 13 -13.33 8.52 9.10
CA GLY A 13 -14.34 7.73 8.41
C GLY A 13 -14.23 6.25 8.70
N ASP A 14 -14.63 5.43 7.74
CA ASP A 14 -14.67 3.98 7.88
C ASP A 14 -13.30 3.38 7.53
N VAL A 15 -12.47 3.20 8.54
CA VAL A 15 -11.10 2.67 8.38
C VAL A 15 -10.90 1.52 9.35
N VAL A 16 -10.52 0.36 8.83
CA VAL A 16 -10.20 -0.83 9.63
C VAL A 16 -8.70 -1.12 9.48
N LEU A 17 -7.97 -1.06 10.59
CA LEU A 17 -6.54 -1.32 10.63
C LEU A 17 -6.30 -2.63 11.36
N GLY A 18 -5.64 -3.57 10.70
CA GLY A 18 -5.29 -4.86 11.29
C GLY A 18 -4.22 -4.73 12.37
N ASN A 19 -3.88 -5.86 13.02
CA ASN A 19 -2.85 -5.89 14.05
C ASN A 19 -1.51 -5.39 13.50
N ASP A 20 -0.79 -4.64 14.30
CA ASP A 20 0.56 -4.17 14.00
C ASP A 20 0.68 -3.30 12.74
N VAL A 21 -0.43 -2.70 12.31
CA VAL A 21 -0.40 -1.67 11.26
C VAL A 21 0.23 -0.40 11.83
N SER A 22 1.06 0.25 11.03
CA SER A 22 1.63 1.55 11.40
C SER A 22 1.31 2.61 10.34
N VAL A 23 0.88 3.77 10.83
CA VAL A 23 0.52 4.93 10.00
C VAL A 23 1.40 6.08 10.45
N TRP A 24 2.22 6.59 9.54
CA TRP A 24 3.30 7.49 9.89
C TRP A 24 2.96 8.97 9.70
N TYR A 25 3.95 9.82 9.88
CA TYR A 25 3.77 11.26 9.99
C TYR A 25 3.14 11.88 8.74
N GLY A 26 2.09 12.64 8.93
CA GLY A 26 1.40 13.35 7.85
C GLY A 26 0.57 12.50 6.92
N ALA A 27 0.49 11.19 7.15
CA ALA A 27 -0.34 10.32 6.33
C ALA A 27 -1.83 10.62 6.55
N VAL A 28 -2.64 10.46 5.50
CA VAL A 28 -4.07 10.70 5.55
C VAL A 28 -4.79 9.46 5.03
N LEU A 29 -5.60 8.84 5.90
CA LEU A 29 -6.48 7.74 5.54
C LEU A 29 -7.91 8.26 5.68
N ARG A 30 -8.57 8.48 4.56
CA ARG A 30 -9.89 9.09 4.56
C ARG A 30 -10.94 8.13 4.01
N GLY A 31 -11.63 7.45 4.93
CA GLY A 31 -12.66 6.46 4.61
C GLY A 31 -14.06 7.05 4.60
N ASP A 32 -14.22 8.31 4.17
CA ASP A 32 -15.49 9.02 4.17
C ASP A 32 -16.32 8.83 2.89
N SER A 33 -15.73 8.25 1.84
CA SER A 33 -16.44 7.93 0.61
C SER A 33 -16.32 6.45 0.21
N GLY A 34 -15.83 5.63 1.11
CA GLY A 34 -15.68 4.20 0.95
C GLY A 34 -14.77 3.65 2.03
N ALA A 35 -15.00 2.41 2.44
CA ALA A 35 -14.22 1.79 3.51
C ALA A 35 -12.78 1.55 3.09
N ILE A 36 -11.86 1.82 4.01
CA ILE A 36 -10.44 1.49 3.86
C ILE A 36 -10.15 0.32 4.80
N VAL A 37 -9.57 -0.75 4.26
CA VAL A 37 -9.16 -1.92 5.04
C VAL A 37 -7.67 -2.15 4.82
N VAL A 38 -6.90 -2.16 5.91
CA VAL A 38 -5.46 -2.38 5.87
C VAL A 38 -5.12 -3.62 6.67
N GLY A 39 -4.46 -4.57 6.05
CA GLY A 39 -4.11 -5.85 6.64
C GLY A 39 -2.98 -5.78 7.65
N GLU A 40 -2.87 -6.83 8.45
CA GLU A 40 -1.88 -6.97 9.51
C GLU A 40 -0.46 -6.62 9.04
N GLY A 41 0.29 -5.90 9.88
CA GLY A 41 1.72 -5.64 9.68
C GLY A 41 2.06 -4.65 8.57
N THR A 42 1.07 -4.11 7.88
CA THR A 42 1.31 -3.13 6.80
C THR A 42 1.74 -1.80 7.39
N ASN A 43 2.74 -1.16 6.76
CA ASN A 43 3.13 0.19 7.12
C ASN A 43 2.76 1.19 6.02
N ILE A 44 2.15 2.28 6.45
CA ILE A 44 1.77 3.39 5.58
C ILE A 44 2.64 4.56 5.99
N GLN A 45 3.62 4.88 5.15
CA GLN A 45 4.68 5.80 5.48
C GLN A 45 4.27 7.26 5.37
N ASP A 46 5.23 8.12 5.63
CA ASP A 46 5.00 9.56 5.77
C ASP A 46 4.34 10.16 4.53
N ASN A 47 3.35 11.02 4.77
CA ASN A 47 2.65 11.81 3.76
C ASN A 47 1.92 11.00 2.68
N CYS A 48 1.62 9.73 2.95
CA CYS A 48 0.77 8.95 2.07
C CYS A 48 -0.68 9.42 2.14
N VAL A 49 -1.41 9.21 1.05
CA VAL A 49 -2.86 9.46 1.02
C VAL A 49 -3.55 8.17 0.59
N ILE A 50 -4.44 7.67 1.45
CA ILE A 50 -5.29 6.52 1.14
C ILE A 50 -6.73 7.03 1.13
N HIS A 51 -7.42 6.87 0.02
CA HIS A 51 -8.75 7.41 -0.13
C HIS A 51 -9.61 6.55 -1.05
N GLU A 52 -10.93 6.72 -0.96
CA GLU A 52 -11.93 5.90 -1.63
C GLU A 52 -11.89 4.46 -1.11
N LYS A 53 -12.77 3.62 -1.59
CA LYS A 53 -12.83 2.21 -1.18
C LYS A 53 -11.54 1.49 -1.58
N THR A 54 -10.68 1.26 -0.60
CA THR A 54 -9.33 0.71 -0.80
C THR A 54 -9.11 -0.47 0.12
N THR A 55 -8.56 -1.55 -0.42
CA THR A 55 -8.11 -2.69 0.36
C THR A 55 -6.62 -2.88 0.16
N ILE A 56 -5.87 -2.89 1.26
CA ILE A 56 -4.43 -3.15 1.26
C ILE A 56 -4.21 -4.39 2.11
N GLY A 57 -3.53 -5.38 1.56
CA GLY A 57 -3.29 -6.66 2.22
C GLY A 57 -2.30 -6.58 3.38
N LYS A 58 -1.82 -7.75 3.79
CA LYS A 58 -0.92 -7.92 4.94
C LYS A 58 0.53 -7.66 4.53
N PHE A 59 1.30 -7.14 5.48
CA PHE A 59 2.75 -6.98 5.37
C PHE A 59 3.18 -6.22 4.11
N CYS A 60 2.39 -5.23 3.74
CA CYS A 60 2.71 -4.32 2.65
C CYS A 60 3.51 -3.13 3.15
N THR A 61 4.30 -2.54 2.26
CA THR A 61 4.95 -1.25 2.50
C THR A 61 4.39 -0.25 1.51
N VAL A 62 3.81 0.84 2.03
CA VAL A 62 3.36 1.96 1.22
C VAL A 62 4.34 3.10 1.45
N GLY A 63 5.20 3.34 0.47
CA GLY A 63 6.34 4.26 0.58
C GLY A 63 5.92 5.72 0.71
N HIS A 64 6.86 6.55 1.17
CA HIS A 64 6.60 7.97 1.44
C HIS A 64 5.92 8.68 0.28
N GLY A 65 4.88 9.43 0.57
CA GLY A 65 4.19 10.25 -0.41
C GLY A 65 3.38 9.49 -1.46
N ALA A 66 3.24 8.17 -1.34
CA ALA A 66 2.42 7.41 -2.27
C ALA A 66 0.93 7.71 -2.09
N ILE A 67 0.18 7.59 -3.17
CA ILE A 67 -1.27 7.74 -3.17
C ILE A 67 -1.89 6.42 -3.59
N VAL A 68 -2.69 5.84 -2.71
CA VAL A 68 -3.37 4.56 -2.96
C VAL A 68 -4.87 4.85 -2.91
N HIS A 69 -5.51 4.82 -4.05
CA HIS A 69 -6.81 5.44 -4.23
C HIS A 69 -7.80 4.51 -4.93
N GLY A 70 -8.77 4.00 -4.17
CA GLY A 70 -9.85 3.21 -4.73
C GLY A 70 -9.44 1.89 -5.38
N CYS A 71 -8.41 1.24 -4.88
CA CYS A 71 -7.82 0.06 -5.51
C CYS A 71 -7.70 -1.12 -4.54
N THR A 72 -7.27 -2.25 -5.06
CA THR A 72 -7.04 -3.46 -4.27
C THR A 72 -5.58 -3.88 -4.39
N VAL A 73 -4.91 -3.98 -3.26
CA VAL A 73 -3.49 -4.37 -3.17
C VAL A 73 -3.41 -5.66 -2.37
N GLY A 74 -2.78 -6.66 -2.95
CA GLY A 74 -2.59 -7.97 -2.30
C GLY A 74 -1.59 -7.93 -1.15
N ASP A 75 -1.23 -9.11 -0.65
CA ASP A 75 -0.30 -9.23 0.47
C ASP A 75 1.15 -9.07 0.01
N HIS A 76 2.02 -8.63 0.92
CA HIS A 76 3.47 -8.50 0.68
C HIS A 76 3.82 -7.62 -0.51
N CYS A 77 2.97 -6.66 -0.85
CA CYS A 77 3.26 -5.71 -1.91
C CYS A 77 4.13 -4.57 -1.41
N MET A 78 4.91 -4.01 -2.31
CA MET A 78 5.68 -2.81 -2.04
C MET A 78 5.29 -1.73 -3.03
N ILE A 79 4.76 -0.62 -2.50
CA ILE A 79 4.39 0.56 -3.29
C ILE A 79 5.49 1.58 -3.08
N GLY A 80 6.25 1.87 -4.12
CA GLY A 80 7.39 2.78 -4.02
C GLY A 80 6.99 4.21 -3.69
N MET A 81 7.93 4.98 -3.16
CA MET A 81 7.66 6.35 -2.76
C MET A 81 7.18 7.19 -3.95
N GLY A 82 6.17 8.02 -3.71
CA GLY A 82 5.59 8.89 -4.72
C GLY A 82 4.77 8.19 -5.79
N ALA A 83 4.59 6.87 -5.71
CA ALA A 83 3.75 6.16 -6.67
C ALA A 83 2.28 6.49 -6.49
N ILE A 84 1.51 6.36 -7.55
CA ILE A 84 0.08 6.62 -7.55
C ILE A 84 -0.62 5.38 -8.10
N VAL A 85 -1.55 4.82 -7.31
CA VAL A 85 -2.36 3.68 -7.72
C VAL A 85 -3.82 4.13 -7.79
N LEU A 86 -4.40 4.07 -8.96
CA LEU A 86 -5.70 4.69 -9.25
C LEU A 86 -6.88 3.74 -9.07
N ASN A 87 -8.08 4.32 -9.03
CA ASN A 87 -9.33 3.59 -8.82
C ASN A 87 -9.49 2.41 -9.78
N GLY A 88 -9.83 1.26 -9.23
CA GLY A 88 -10.10 0.05 -9.99
C GLY A 88 -8.89 -0.84 -10.24
N ALA A 89 -7.67 -0.34 -9.99
CA ALA A 89 -6.48 -1.18 -10.14
C ALA A 89 -6.50 -2.34 -9.14
N VAL A 90 -6.01 -3.48 -9.58
CA VAL A 90 -5.87 -4.68 -8.76
C VAL A 90 -4.44 -5.17 -8.89
N LEU A 91 -3.74 -5.24 -7.76
CA LEU A 91 -2.40 -5.80 -7.67
C LEU A 91 -2.47 -7.11 -6.90
N GLY A 92 -2.01 -8.18 -7.51
CA GLY A 92 -1.89 -9.47 -6.82
C GLY A 92 -0.82 -9.43 -5.75
N ASP A 93 -0.66 -10.53 -5.03
CA ASP A 93 0.34 -10.62 -3.96
C ASP A 93 1.77 -10.43 -4.51
N ASN A 94 2.67 -9.93 -3.67
CA ASN A 94 4.09 -9.78 -4.00
C ASN A 94 4.36 -8.89 -5.24
N CYS A 95 3.52 -7.90 -5.47
CA CYS A 95 3.76 -6.90 -6.52
C CYS A 95 4.67 -5.79 -6.01
N LEU A 96 5.55 -5.32 -6.88
CA LEU A 96 6.41 -4.18 -6.64
C LEU A 96 6.04 -3.06 -7.60
N VAL A 97 5.62 -1.93 -7.06
CA VAL A 97 5.37 -0.71 -7.84
C VAL A 97 6.55 0.22 -7.61
N GLY A 98 7.23 0.60 -8.69
CA GLY A 98 8.40 1.44 -8.60
C GLY A 98 8.09 2.85 -8.13
N ALA A 99 9.10 3.53 -7.59
CA ALA A 99 8.94 4.92 -7.14
C ALA A 99 8.46 5.81 -8.29
N GLY A 100 7.49 6.68 -7.99
CA GLY A 100 6.94 7.61 -8.97
C GLY A 100 6.10 6.99 -10.08
N ALA A 101 5.85 5.69 -10.05
CA ALA A 101 5.03 5.04 -11.07
C ALA A 101 3.56 5.43 -10.93
N VAL A 102 2.84 5.44 -12.05
CA VAL A 102 1.39 5.68 -12.06
C VAL A 102 0.68 4.44 -12.58
N VAL A 103 0.04 3.70 -11.65
CA VAL A 103 -0.72 2.50 -11.96
C VAL A 103 -2.15 2.90 -12.29
N THR A 104 -2.54 2.72 -13.53
CA THR A 104 -3.87 3.15 -14.00
C THR A 104 -4.96 2.19 -13.54
N GLY A 105 -6.21 2.67 -13.54
CA GLY A 105 -7.35 1.92 -13.02
C GLY A 105 -7.71 0.66 -13.78
N LYS A 106 -7.19 0.47 -14.99
CA LYS A 106 -7.43 -0.74 -15.79
C LYS A 106 -6.43 -1.85 -15.49
N THR A 107 -5.45 -1.57 -14.64
CA THR A 107 -4.39 -2.54 -14.32
C THR A 107 -4.94 -3.68 -13.49
N CYS A 108 -4.66 -4.91 -13.93
CA CYS A 108 -4.89 -6.11 -13.14
C CYS A 108 -3.59 -6.91 -13.20
N ALA A 109 -2.73 -6.71 -12.21
CA ALA A 109 -1.38 -7.29 -12.21
C ALA A 109 -1.36 -8.62 -11.49
N GLU A 110 -0.77 -9.62 -12.14
CA GLU A 110 -0.60 -10.95 -11.56
C GLU A 110 0.37 -10.89 -10.36
N PRO A 111 0.27 -11.86 -9.43
CA PRO A 111 1.23 -11.92 -8.33
C PRO A 111 2.68 -11.89 -8.82
N GLY A 112 3.52 -11.15 -8.12
CA GLY A 112 4.93 -11.03 -8.47
C GLY A 112 5.26 -10.03 -9.55
N SER A 113 4.29 -9.26 -10.04
CA SER A 113 4.54 -8.26 -11.09
C SER A 113 5.38 -7.10 -10.57
N VAL A 114 6.33 -6.65 -11.38
CA VAL A 114 7.05 -5.40 -11.16
C VAL A 114 6.53 -4.37 -12.16
N LEU A 115 5.94 -3.29 -11.65
CA LEU A 115 5.32 -2.24 -12.44
C LEU A 115 6.17 -0.97 -12.35
N LEU A 116 6.62 -0.45 -13.49
CA LEU A 116 7.42 0.76 -13.57
C LEU A 116 6.84 1.72 -14.61
N GLY A 117 7.00 2.99 -14.36
CA GLY A 117 6.72 4.04 -15.33
C GLY A 117 5.39 4.75 -15.15
N SER A 118 5.12 5.68 -16.04
CA SER A 118 3.89 6.47 -16.09
C SER A 118 3.42 6.59 -17.55
N PRO A 119 2.38 5.85 -17.98
CA PRO A 119 1.67 4.82 -17.22
C PRO A 119 2.56 3.62 -16.89
N ALA A 120 2.32 3.01 -15.75
CA ALA A 120 3.12 1.86 -15.32
C ALA A 120 2.83 0.64 -16.19
N LYS A 121 3.89 -0.10 -16.48
CA LYS A 121 3.84 -1.35 -17.23
C LYS A 121 4.51 -2.46 -16.42
N VAL A 122 4.03 -3.67 -16.56
CA VAL A 122 4.70 -4.84 -15.99
C VAL A 122 5.96 -5.10 -16.79
N VAL A 123 7.13 -4.94 -16.15
CA VAL A 123 8.43 -5.06 -16.82
C VAL A 123 9.14 -6.37 -16.53
N LYS A 124 8.78 -7.03 -15.43
CA LYS A 124 9.28 -8.36 -15.11
C LYS A 124 8.44 -8.99 -14.02
N MET A 125 8.70 -10.28 -13.76
CA MET A 125 8.06 -11.03 -12.68
C MET A 125 9.09 -11.38 -11.63
N LEU A 126 8.74 -11.23 -10.36
CA LEU A 126 9.58 -11.64 -9.24
C LEU A 126 9.40 -13.12 -8.95
N PRO A 127 10.45 -13.84 -8.54
CA PRO A 127 10.28 -15.19 -8.02
C PRO A 127 9.33 -15.20 -6.82
N GLU A 128 8.57 -16.26 -6.68
CA GLU A 128 7.64 -16.42 -5.56
C GLU A 128 8.35 -16.21 -4.23
N GLY A 129 7.72 -15.44 -3.35
CA GLY A 129 8.24 -15.18 -2.01
C GLY A 129 9.35 -14.13 -1.93
N THR A 130 9.74 -13.52 -3.04
CA THR A 130 10.82 -12.51 -3.05
C THR A 130 10.56 -11.37 -2.06
N LEU A 131 9.33 -10.85 -2.02
CA LEU A 131 8.98 -9.72 -1.15
C LEU A 131 8.48 -10.17 0.23
N ALA A 132 8.31 -11.47 0.46
CA ALA A 132 7.92 -11.98 1.77
C ALA A 132 8.97 -11.65 2.84
N SER A 133 10.24 -11.48 2.46
CA SER A 133 11.29 -11.03 3.37
C SER A 133 11.05 -9.61 3.90
N GLY A 134 10.27 -8.82 3.20
CA GLY A 134 9.85 -7.50 3.65
C GLY A 134 9.04 -7.51 4.94
N LYS A 135 8.53 -8.67 5.35
CA LYS A 135 7.82 -8.83 6.60
C LYS A 135 8.65 -8.41 7.80
N GLU A 136 9.94 -8.76 7.83
CA GLU A 136 10.83 -8.35 8.91
C GLU A 136 11.05 -6.85 8.91
N GLU A 137 11.29 -6.28 7.74
CA GLU A 137 11.46 -4.84 7.58
C GLU A 137 10.22 -4.09 8.03
N THR A 138 9.04 -4.57 7.67
CA THR A 138 7.76 -3.98 8.10
C THR A 138 7.64 -4.03 9.63
N ALA A 139 8.01 -5.14 10.25
CA ALA A 139 7.97 -5.28 11.70
C ALA A 139 8.89 -4.29 12.40
N HIS A 140 10.06 -3.98 11.84
CA HIS A 140 10.98 -2.99 12.39
C HIS A 140 10.39 -1.58 12.47
N HIS A 141 9.51 -1.22 11.53
CA HIS A 141 8.86 0.09 11.55
C HIS A 141 7.90 0.25 12.74
N ILE A 142 7.40 -0.84 13.30
CA ILE A 142 6.45 -0.82 14.41
C ILE A 142 7.17 -0.63 15.74
N GLU A 143 8.39 -1.09 15.82
CA GLU A 143 9.21 -1.00 17.03
C GLU A 143 9.73 0.41 17.29
#